data_a015b98ac41d9850f41ea8aaa205b1c1
#
_entry.id   a015b98ac41d9850f41ea8aaa205b1c1
#
_cell.length_a   1.000
_cell.length_b   1.000
_cell.length_c   1.000
_cell.angle_alpha   90.00
_cell.angle_beta   90.00
_cell.angle_gamma   90.00
#
_symmetry.space_group_name_H-M   'P 1'
#
loop_
_entity.id
_entity.type
_entity.pdbx_description
1 polymer ?
#
loop_
_entity_poly.entity_id
_entity_poly.type
_entity_poly.pdbx_seq_one_letter_code
_entity_poly.pdbx_strand_id
1 'polypeptide(L)'
;MTGKTGIVTVGTDGTITIPNLSVNRTYEITETKAPVGYVLDKTVHKVTLTTAQANKVVTVIIENTAQKGSLAIIKVDKDSRKRLAGAEFKWRDTVTGKEGTVVADKNGQALITDLPVNRVYEITEIKASNGYILNNKTYRVILTTNFADKIGYYTIENTAQEGSLAIIKVDKDSRKRLAGAEFKWRDTVTGKEGTVVADKNGQALITNLPVNRVYEITEIKAPNGYILNNKTYRVILTTNFADKIGY
;
A
#
# COMPACT_ATOMS: atom_id res chain seq x y z
N MET A 1 6.42 -3.28 58.36
CA MET A 1 6.95 -2.85 57.06
C MET A 1 7.95 -1.71 57.34
N THR A 2 9.16 -1.75 56.75
CA THR A 2 10.19 -0.72 57.00
C THR A 2 9.98 0.55 56.14
N GLY A 3 9.04 0.54 55.25
CA GLY A 3 8.74 1.70 54.37
C GLY A 3 9.87 2.17 53.43
N LYS A 4 10.97 1.42 53.35
CA LYS A 4 12.08 1.78 52.43
C LYS A 4 11.64 1.54 51.02
N THR A 5 11.77 2.56 50.19
CA THR A 5 11.55 2.54 48.75
C THR A 5 12.86 2.83 48.00
N GLY A 6 12.99 2.31 46.80
CA GLY A 6 14.11 2.58 45.91
C GLY A 6 13.66 2.46 44.45
N ILE A 7 14.33 3.15 43.54
CA ILE A 7 14.12 3.06 42.10
C ILE A 7 15.31 2.35 41.50
N VAL A 8 15.05 1.38 40.66
CA VAL A 8 16.05 0.59 39.93
C VAL A 8 15.70 0.61 38.44
N THR A 9 16.69 0.59 37.56
CA THR A 9 16.49 0.63 36.11
C THR A 9 16.89 -0.70 35.50
N VAL A 10 16.02 -1.25 34.69
CA VAL A 10 16.25 -2.49 33.93
C VAL A 10 17.38 -2.26 32.92
N GLY A 11 18.32 -3.19 32.84
CA GLY A 11 19.42 -3.17 31.87
C GLY A 11 18.97 -3.41 30.45
N THR A 12 19.92 -3.29 29.51
CA THR A 12 19.68 -3.50 28.06
C THR A 12 19.33 -4.97 27.73
N ASP A 13 19.65 -5.88 28.60
CA ASP A 13 19.31 -7.32 28.52
C ASP A 13 17.89 -7.64 29.04
N GLY A 14 17.15 -6.61 29.48
CA GLY A 14 15.81 -6.76 30.04
C GLY A 14 15.80 -7.28 31.47
N THR A 15 16.94 -7.32 32.18
CA THR A 15 17.02 -7.81 33.55
C THR A 15 17.45 -6.74 34.55
N ILE A 16 17.12 -6.97 35.82
CA ILE A 16 17.64 -6.22 36.97
C ILE A 16 17.72 -7.13 38.18
N THR A 17 18.81 -7.03 38.94
CA THR A 17 18.96 -7.73 40.22
C THR A 17 18.98 -6.72 41.35
N ILE A 18 18.13 -6.93 42.34
CA ILE A 18 18.11 -6.17 43.59
C ILE A 18 18.75 -7.02 44.67
N PRO A 19 20.02 -6.73 45.06
CA PRO A 19 20.75 -7.53 46.03
C PRO A 19 20.39 -7.21 47.47
N ASN A 20 20.81 -8.07 48.39
CA ASN A 20 20.75 -7.82 49.83
C ASN A 20 19.34 -7.62 50.40
N LEU A 21 18.34 -8.26 49.79
CA LEU A 21 16.99 -8.28 50.31
C LEU A 21 16.85 -9.24 51.50
N SER A 22 16.25 -8.78 52.58
CA SER A 22 16.03 -9.60 53.76
C SER A 22 14.97 -10.67 53.53
N VAL A 23 15.19 -11.89 54.00
CA VAL A 23 14.16 -12.94 53.99
C VAL A 23 13.05 -12.66 55.00
N ASN A 24 11.96 -13.45 54.95
CA ASN A 24 10.73 -13.30 55.74
C ASN A 24 10.06 -11.93 55.55
N ARG A 25 10.13 -11.39 54.34
CA ARG A 25 9.49 -10.13 53.94
C ARG A 25 8.80 -10.24 52.59
N THR A 26 7.75 -9.42 52.43
CA THR A 26 7.10 -9.19 51.14
C THR A 26 7.56 -7.88 50.58
N TYR A 27 7.98 -7.92 49.34
CA TYR A 27 8.38 -6.76 48.54
C TYR A 27 7.31 -6.45 47.49
N GLU A 28 7.02 -5.19 47.27
CA GLU A 28 6.15 -4.69 46.23
C GLU A 28 7.00 -4.05 45.11
N ILE A 29 6.74 -4.49 43.88
CA ILE A 29 7.43 -4.01 42.69
C ILE A 29 6.38 -3.37 41.79
N THR A 30 6.59 -2.14 41.37
CA THR A 30 5.73 -1.42 40.45
C THR A 30 6.59 -0.81 39.35
N GLU A 31 6.10 -0.87 38.12
CA GLU A 31 6.73 -0.17 37.02
C GLU A 31 6.41 1.33 37.11
N THR A 32 7.42 2.19 37.12
CA THR A 32 7.26 3.65 37.16
C THR A 32 7.39 4.28 35.79
N LYS A 33 8.03 3.57 34.84
CA LYS A 33 8.18 4.01 33.43
C LYS A 33 8.31 2.77 32.55
N ALA A 34 7.42 2.65 31.57
CA ALA A 34 7.50 1.59 30.56
C ALA A 34 8.63 1.82 29.54
N PRO A 35 9.17 0.77 28.93
CA PRO A 35 10.01 0.88 27.77
C PRO A 35 9.30 1.62 26.61
N VAL A 36 10.10 2.24 25.73
CA VAL A 36 9.55 2.97 24.59
C VAL A 36 8.73 2.05 23.68
N GLY A 37 7.49 2.43 23.39
CA GLY A 37 6.56 1.64 22.59
C GLY A 37 5.72 0.63 23.36
N TYR A 38 5.78 0.66 24.68
CA TYR A 38 4.98 -0.20 25.54
C TYR A 38 4.06 0.60 26.46
N VAL A 39 2.99 -0.03 26.90
CA VAL A 39 2.04 0.52 27.87
C VAL A 39 2.61 0.26 29.26
N LEU A 40 2.54 1.26 30.15
CA LEU A 40 2.97 1.14 31.54
C LEU A 40 2.12 0.06 32.26
N ASP A 41 2.78 -0.91 32.87
CA ASP A 41 2.13 -1.86 33.78
C ASP A 41 1.96 -1.21 35.16
N LYS A 42 0.71 -0.89 35.53
CA LYS A 42 0.34 -0.30 36.82
C LYS A 42 0.12 -1.35 37.90
N THR A 43 0.34 -2.61 37.62
CA THR A 43 0.14 -3.71 38.57
C THR A 43 1.19 -3.65 39.68
N VAL A 44 0.76 -3.88 40.90
CA VAL A 44 1.67 -4.08 42.03
C VAL A 44 2.00 -5.54 42.14
N HIS A 45 3.23 -5.93 41.78
CA HIS A 45 3.72 -7.30 41.88
C HIS A 45 4.29 -7.53 43.28
N LYS A 46 3.73 -8.52 44.00
CA LYS A 46 4.17 -8.86 45.33
C LYS A 46 5.04 -10.12 45.36
N VAL A 47 6.21 -10.01 45.94
CA VAL A 47 7.17 -11.12 46.07
C VAL A 47 7.52 -11.31 47.54
N THR A 48 7.26 -12.49 48.07
CA THR A 48 7.62 -12.86 49.46
C THR A 48 8.88 -13.70 49.44
N LEU A 49 9.94 -13.21 50.08
CA LEU A 49 11.16 -13.98 50.30
C LEU A 49 11.07 -14.68 51.67
N THR A 50 11.10 -16.00 51.67
CA THR A 50 11.14 -16.83 52.86
C THR A 50 12.58 -17.27 53.18
N THR A 51 12.82 -17.91 54.29
CA THR A 51 14.15 -18.48 54.63
C THR A 51 14.64 -19.49 53.63
N ALA A 52 13.74 -20.18 52.90
CA ALA A 52 14.09 -21.11 51.83
C ALA A 52 14.78 -20.45 50.63
N GLN A 53 14.61 -19.12 50.45
CA GLN A 53 15.25 -18.29 49.40
C GLN A 53 16.53 -17.57 49.90
N ALA A 54 16.96 -17.81 51.14
CA ALA A 54 18.22 -17.23 51.62
C ALA A 54 19.39 -17.58 50.69
N ASN A 55 20.18 -16.58 50.31
CA ASN A 55 21.31 -16.72 49.39
C ASN A 55 20.96 -17.24 47.98
N LYS A 56 19.69 -17.15 47.57
CA LYS A 56 19.20 -17.54 46.23
C LYS A 56 18.64 -16.32 45.50
N VAL A 57 18.67 -16.39 44.18
CA VAL A 57 17.96 -15.40 43.32
C VAL A 57 16.53 -15.92 43.09
N VAL A 58 15.55 -15.07 43.36
CA VAL A 58 14.15 -15.29 42.99
C VAL A 58 13.85 -14.43 41.78
N THR A 59 13.38 -15.03 40.71
CA THR A 59 13.06 -14.31 39.45
C THR A 59 11.57 -13.99 39.42
N VAL A 60 11.24 -12.75 39.08
CA VAL A 60 9.90 -12.27 38.80
C VAL A 60 9.88 -11.80 37.37
N ILE A 61 8.90 -12.24 36.57
CA ILE A 61 8.71 -11.82 35.20
C ILE A 61 7.59 -10.77 35.20
N ILE A 62 7.89 -9.59 34.66
CA ILE A 62 6.91 -8.50 34.46
C ILE A 62 6.83 -8.24 32.97
N GLU A 63 5.64 -8.32 32.41
CA GLU A 63 5.40 -8.21 30.98
C GLU A 63 4.75 -6.87 30.62
N ASN A 64 5.23 -6.21 29.57
CA ASN A 64 4.58 -5.03 29.03
C ASN A 64 3.83 -5.33 27.74
N THR A 65 2.65 -4.76 27.60
CA THR A 65 1.88 -4.78 26.35
C THR A 65 2.40 -3.70 25.40
N ALA A 66 2.71 -4.06 24.16
CA ALA A 66 3.11 -3.09 23.15
C ALA A 66 1.97 -2.09 22.86
N GLN A 67 2.32 -0.82 22.72
CA GLN A 67 1.41 0.19 22.17
C GLN A 67 1.01 -0.21 20.75
N LYS A 68 -0.18 0.21 20.32
CA LYS A 68 -0.72 -0.11 19.00
C LYS A 68 -0.89 1.14 18.15
N GLY A 69 -0.85 0.94 16.85
CA GLY A 69 -1.17 1.94 15.84
C GLY A 69 -1.90 1.28 14.68
N SER A 70 -2.04 2.00 13.58
CA SER A 70 -2.67 1.52 12.37
C SER A 70 -1.80 1.82 11.15
N LEU A 71 -1.93 1.01 10.10
CA LEU A 71 -1.26 1.21 8.82
C LEU A 71 -2.30 1.29 7.71
N ALA A 72 -2.30 2.40 6.97
CA ALA A 72 -3.10 2.59 5.79
C ALA A 72 -2.24 2.45 4.54
N ILE A 73 -2.54 1.47 3.71
CA ILE A 73 -1.96 1.32 2.38
C ILE A 73 -2.79 2.15 1.42
N ILE A 74 -2.13 3.05 0.71
CA ILE A 74 -2.74 3.93 -0.28
C ILE A 74 -2.41 3.40 -1.66
N LYS A 75 -3.42 2.88 -2.35
CA LYS A 75 -3.27 2.33 -3.70
C LYS A 75 -3.49 3.40 -4.74
N VAL A 76 -2.56 3.55 -5.69
CA VAL A 76 -2.63 4.58 -6.74
C VAL A 76 -2.18 4.04 -8.10
N ASP A 77 -2.70 4.67 -9.15
CA ASP A 77 -2.16 4.57 -10.51
C ASP A 77 -0.79 5.25 -10.57
N LYS A 78 0.18 4.59 -11.18
CA LYS A 78 1.57 5.07 -11.26
C LYS A 78 1.69 6.43 -11.97
N ASP A 79 0.95 6.61 -13.05
CA ASP A 79 1.08 7.79 -13.92
C ASP A 79 0.18 8.95 -13.48
N SER A 80 -1.11 8.67 -13.24
CA SER A 80 -2.10 9.68 -12.91
C SER A 80 -2.18 10.02 -11.42
N ARG A 81 -1.58 9.18 -10.56
CA ARG A 81 -1.71 9.25 -9.09
C ARG A 81 -3.16 9.06 -8.57
N LYS A 82 -4.08 8.69 -9.46
CA LYS A 82 -5.46 8.41 -9.08
C LYS A 82 -5.54 7.24 -8.10
N ARG A 83 -6.39 7.36 -7.09
CA ARG A 83 -6.67 6.31 -6.12
C ARG A 83 -7.35 5.11 -6.78
N LEU A 84 -6.95 3.89 -6.40
CA LEU A 84 -7.42 2.64 -7.00
C LEU A 84 -8.09 1.76 -5.95
N ALA A 85 -9.37 1.45 -6.16
CA ALA A 85 -10.15 0.54 -5.32
C ALA A 85 -9.95 -0.92 -5.71
N GLY A 86 -10.24 -1.85 -4.78
CA GLY A 86 -10.35 -3.28 -5.04
C GLY A 86 -9.04 -4.06 -5.10
N ALA A 87 -7.88 -3.43 -4.91
CA ALA A 87 -6.63 -4.15 -4.71
C ALA A 87 -6.65 -4.87 -3.35
N GLU A 88 -6.16 -6.11 -3.31
CA GLU A 88 -6.07 -6.91 -2.09
C GLU A 88 -4.61 -7.09 -1.68
N PHE A 89 -4.35 -6.91 -0.38
CA PHE A 89 -3.01 -7.03 0.20
C PHE A 89 -2.99 -8.09 1.27
N LYS A 90 -1.96 -8.93 1.25
CA LYS A 90 -1.54 -9.73 2.39
C LYS A 90 -0.55 -8.93 3.21
N TRP A 91 -0.71 -8.94 4.54
CA TRP A 91 0.25 -8.37 5.47
C TRP A 91 0.73 -9.43 6.47
N ARG A 92 1.96 -9.25 6.99
CA ARG A 92 2.56 -10.14 7.98
C ARG A 92 3.40 -9.34 8.97
N ASP A 93 3.19 -9.58 10.25
CA ASP A 93 4.08 -9.12 11.34
C ASP A 93 5.33 -10.01 11.36
N THR A 94 6.51 -9.42 11.16
CA THR A 94 7.78 -10.19 11.06
C THR A 94 8.26 -10.75 12.41
N VAL A 95 7.72 -10.25 13.54
CA VAL A 95 8.09 -10.71 14.89
C VAL A 95 7.26 -11.92 15.31
N THR A 96 5.95 -11.83 15.15
CA THR A 96 5.02 -12.88 15.62
C THR A 96 4.61 -13.87 14.53
N GLY A 97 4.84 -13.52 13.27
CA GLY A 97 4.32 -14.26 12.12
C GLY A 97 2.81 -14.08 11.89
N LYS A 98 2.12 -13.28 12.72
CA LYS A 98 0.70 -12.98 12.51
C LYS A 98 0.50 -12.34 11.15
N GLU A 99 -0.49 -12.82 10.41
CA GLU A 99 -0.80 -12.34 9.07
C GLU A 99 -2.30 -12.11 8.88
N GLY A 100 -2.66 -11.41 7.81
CA GLY A 100 -4.04 -11.18 7.42
C GLY A 100 -4.12 -10.56 6.02
N THR A 101 -5.34 -10.30 5.59
CA THR A 101 -5.63 -9.66 4.30
C THR A 101 -6.45 -8.40 4.51
N VAL A 102 -6.31 -7.44 3.58
CA VAL A 102 -7.06 -6.19 3.57
C VAL A 102 -7.30 -5.74 2.14
N VAL A 103 -8.43 -5.11 1.88
CA VAL A 103 -8.84 -4.65 0.55
C VAL A 103 -8.87 -3.13 0.51
N ALA A 104 -8.37 -2.54 -0.57
CA ALA A 104 -8.49 -1.11 -0.82
C ALA A 104 -9.95 -0.72 -1.09
N ASP A 105 -10.48 0.18 -0.30
CA ASP A 105 -11.84 0.71 -0.39
C ASP A 105 -12.05 1.60 -1.63
N LYS A 106 -13.22 2.20 -1.75
CA LYS A 106 -13.56 3.15 -2.85
C LYS A 106 -12.62 4.37 -2.93
N ASN A 107 -11.94 4.70 -1.83
CA ASN A 107 -10.97 5.79 -1.77
C ASN A 107 -9.52 5.30 -2.02
N GLY A 108 -9.33 4.03 -2.39
CA GLY A 108 -8.03 3.42 -2.62
C GLY A 108 -7.22 3.24 -1.33
N GLN A 109 -7.88 3.10 -0.18
CA GLN A 109 -7.24 2.90 1.11
C GLN A 109 -7.54 1.51 1.67
N ALA A 110 -6.50 0.76 2.01
CA ALA A 110 -6.59 -0.48 2.76
C ALA A 110 -6.04 -0.24 4.18
N LEU A 111 -6.90 -0.32 5.20
CA LEU A 111 -6.58 0.01 6.59
C LEU A 111 -6.40 -1.25 7.43
N ILE A 112 -5.26 -1.35 8.11
CA ILE A 112 -4.94 -2.40 9.08
C ILE A 112 -4.84 -1.75 10.44
N THR A 113 -5.63 -2.20 11.41
CA THR A 113 -5.71 -1.64 12.76
C THR A 113 -5.06 -2.55 13.80
N ASP A 114 -4.88 -2.05 15.01
CA ASP A 114 -4.39 -2.80 16.16
C ASP A 114 -3.01 -3.44 15.98
N LEU A 115 -2.17 -2.80 15.18
CA LEU A 115 -0.80 -3.24 14.93
C LEU A 115 0.15 -2.77 16.04
N PRO A 116 0.86 -3.67 16.73
CA PRO A 116 1.93 -3.27 17.64
C PRO A 116 2.96 -2.36 16.96
N VAL A 117 3.32 -1.25 17.62
CA VAL A 117 4.39 -0.35 17.15
C VAL A 117 5.78 -0.97 17.37
N ASN A 118 6.83 -0.34 16.85
CA ASN A 118 8.22 -0.85 16.83
C ASN A 118 8.38 -2.19 16.10
N ARG A 119 7.57 -2.43 15.09
CA ARG A 119 7.62 -3.65 14.30
C ARG A 119 7.71 -3.37 12.81
N VAL A 120 8.26 -4.34 12.11
CA VAL A 120 8.29 -4.37 10.65
C VAL A 120 7.13 -5.24 10.17
N TYR A 121 6.36 -4.70 9.23
CA TYR A 121 5.28 -5.40 8.55
C TYR A 121 5.66 -5.62 7.09
N GLU A 122 5.49 -6.84 6.62
CA GLU A 122 5.61 -7.20 5.20
C GLU A 122 4.24 -7.05 4.53
N ILE A 123 4.19 -6.30 3.44
CA ILE A 123 2.97 -6.02 2.68
C ILE A 123 3.19 -6.48 1.24
N THR A 124 2.32 -7.35 0.74
CA THR A 124 2.37 -7.87 -0.64
C THR A 124 0.99 -7.73 -1.27
N GLU A 125 0.92 -7.15 -2.46
CA GLU A 125 -0.33 -7.15 -3.23
C GLU A 125 -0.57 -8.56 -3.77
N ILE A 126 -1.74 -9.14 -3.46
CA ILE A 126 -2.15 -10.47 -3.92
C ILE A 126 -3.20 -10.44 -5.02
N LYS A 127 -3.85 -9.27 -5.21
CA LYS A 127 -4.77 -9.01 -6.32
C LYS A 127 -4.73 -7.53 -6.68
N ALA A 128 -4.51 -7.24 -7.95
CA ALA A 128 -4.50 -5.86 -8.45
C ALA A 128 -5.92 -5.31 -8.61
N SER A 129 -6.03 -3.98 -8.61
CA SER A 129 -7.24 -3.29 -9.05
C SER A 129 -7.57 -3.64 -10.50
N ASN A 130 -8.85 -3.61 -10.86
CA ASN A 130 -9.30 -3.97 -12.21
C ASN A 130 -8.64 -3.08 -13.29
N GLY A 131 -8.02 -3.70 -14.29
CA GLY A 131 -7.28 -3.03 -15.37
C GLY A 131 -5.84 -2.66 -15.02
N TYR A 132 -5.30 -3.22 -13.95
CA TYR A 132 -3.92 -3.00 -13.54
C TYR A 132 -3.13 -4.30 -13.47
N ILE A 133 -1.82 -4.18 -13.65
CA ILE A 133 -0.87 -5.29 -13.54
C ILE A 133 -0.59 -5.52 -12.06
N LEU A 134 -0.62 -6.78 -11.62
CA LEU A 134 -0.29 -7.16 -10.25
C LEU A 134 1.14 -6.77 -9.90
N ASN A 135 1.30 -6.03 -8.82
CA ASN A 135 2.59 -5.72 -8.23
C ASN A 135 2.87 -6.71 -7.09
N ASN A 136 3.50 -7.84 -7.42
CA ASN A 136 3.81 -8.92 -6.48
C ASN A 136 5.04 -8.65 -5.57
N LYS A 137 5.56 -7.43 -5.58
CA LYS A 137 6.67 -7.01 -4.72
C LYS A 137 6.24 -6.99 -3.25
N THR A 138 7.07 -7.53 -2.38
CA THR A 138 6.89 -7.40 -0.93
C THR A 138 7.57 -6.13 -0.43
N TYR A 139 6.81 -5.30 0.27
CA TYR A 139 7.27 -4.06 0.90
C TYR A 139 7.42 -4.27 2.39
N ARG A 140 8.52 -3.78 2.97
CA ARG A 140 8.77 -3.80 4.42
C ARG A 140 8.48 -2.41 4.98
N VAL A 141 7.46 -2.32 5.82
CA VAL A 141 6.99 -1.06 6.42
C VAL A 141 7.24 -1.11 7.91
N ILE A 142 7.93 -0.10 8.45
CA ILE A 142 8.20 0.01 9.88
C ILE A 142 7.11 0.88 10.50
N LEU A 143 6.36 0.33 11.44
CA LEU A 143 5.43 1.09 12.26
C LEU A 143 6.13 1.50 13.55
N THR A 144 6.70 2.71 13.57
CA THR A 144 7.45 3.23 14.72
C THR A 144 6.54 3.67 15.86
N THR A 145 7.09 3.95 17.03
CA THR A 145 6.35 4.47 18.20
C THR A 145 5.65 5.80 17.95
N ASN A 146 6.11 6.58 16.95
CA ASN A 146 5.43 7.83 16.55
C ASN A 146 4.00 7.59 16.02
N PHE A 147 3.68 6.35 15.66
CA PHE A 147 2.36 5.93 15.19
C PHE A 147 1.51 5.24 16.27
N ALA A 148 1.95 5.23 17.55
CA ALA A 148 1.10 4.82 18.66
C ALA A 148 -0.19 5.65 18.64
N ASP A 149 -1.35 4.96 18.66
CA ASP A 149 -2.70 5.56 18.56
C ASP A 149 -2.95 6.40 17.29
N LYS A 150 -2.11 6.24 16.25
CA LYS A 150 -2.19 6.99 14.99
C LYS A 150 -2.16 6.06 13.78
N ILE A 151 -2.36 6.65 12.59
CA ILE A 151 -2.29 5.95 11.30
C ILE A 151 -1.00 6.32 10.58
N GLY A 152 -0.20 5.31 10.25
CA GLY A 152 0.91 5.44 9.29
C GLY A 152 0.39 5.21 7.88
N TYR A 153 0.88 5.98 6.90
CA TYR A 153 0.47 5.87 5.49
C TYR A 153 1.61 5.34 4.63
N TYR A 154 1.30 4.37 3.77
CA TYR A 154 2.25 3.83 2.82
C TYR A 154 1.61 3.73 1.43
N THR A 155 2.26 4.28 0.39
CA THR A 155 1.71 4.30 -0.98
C THR A 155 2.31 3.18 -1.82
N ILE A 156 1.44 2.40 -2.48
CA ILE A 156 1.82 1.35 -3.45
C ILE A 156 1.19 1.69 -4.80
N GLU A 157 2.02 1.69 -5.84
CA GLU A 157 1.63 2.03 -7.21
C GLU A 157 1.37 0.78 -8.04
N ASN A 158 0.41 0.85 -8.99
CA ASN A 158 0.28 -0.12 -10.07
C ASN A 158 0.37 0.56 -11.42
N THR A 159 0.90 -0.19 -12.39
CA THR A 159 0.89 0.16 -13.81
C THR A 159 -0.41 -0.34 -14.43
N ALA A 160 -1.09 0.49 -15.21
CA ALA A 160 -2.28 0.07 -15.96
C ALA A 160 -1.92 -1.01 -16.98
N GLN A 161 -2.82 -1.96 -17.22
CA GLN A 161 -2.74 -2.85 -18.38
C GLN A 161 -2.80 -2.02 -19.67
N GLU A 162 -2.29 -2.55 -20.75
CA GLU A 162 -2.29 -1.89 -22.05
C GLU A 162 -3.25 -2.59 -23.01
N GLY A 163 -3.75 -1.82 -23.97
CA GLY A 163 -4.54 -2.28 -25.09
C GLY A 163 -4.16 -1.53 -26.34
N SER A 164 -4.93 -1.70 -27.40
CA SER A 164 -4.71 -1.04 -28.67
C SER A 164 -6.00 -0.40 -29.18
N LEU A 165 -5.89 0.69 -29.93
CA LEU A 165 -6.99 1.39 -30.55
C LEU A 165 -6.79 1.42 -32.08
N ALA A 166 -7.78 0.93 -32.81
CA ALA A 166 -7.81 1.02 -34.27
C ALA A 166 -8.79 2.09 -34.72
N ILE A 167 -8.33 3.01 -35.55
CA ILE A 167 -9.14 4.00 -36.24
C ILE A 167 -9.38 3.51 -37.64
N ILE A 168 -10.64 3.45 -38.06
CA ILE A 168 -11.01 3.05 -39.41
C ILE A 168 -11.48 4.28 -40.19
N LYS A 169 -10.69 4.64 -41.18
CA LYS A 169 -11.06 5.74 -42.09
C LYS A 169 -11.90 5.22 -43.25
N VAL A 170 -13.05 5.83 -43.49
CA VAL A 170 -13.97 5.45 -44.57
C VAL A 170 -14.49 6.66 -45.28
N ASP A 171 -14.85 6.48 -46.55
CA ASP A 171 -15.70 7.40 -47.33
C ASP A 171 -17.10 7.44 -46.71
N LYS A 172 -17.67 8.66 -46.61
CA LYS A 172 -18.95 8.86 -45.90
C LYS A 172 -20.12 8.13 -46.61
N ASP A 173 -20.13 8.16 -47.92
CA ASP A 173 -21.28 7.68 -48.70
C ASP A 173 -21.13 6.21 -49.10
N SER A 174 -19.99 5.83 -49.68
CA SER A 174 -19.70 4.51 -50.18
C SER A 174 -19.21 3.52 -49.07
N ARG A 175 -18.84 4.02 -47.90
CA ARG A 175 -18.23 3.26 -46.81
C ARG A 175 -16.91 2.58 -47.20
N LYS A 176 -16.35 2.89 -48.35
CA LYS A 176 -15.06 2.38 -48.78
C LYS A 176 -13.94 2.81 -47.85
N ARG A 177 -13.02 1.92 -47.55
CA ARG A 177 -11.84 2.19 -46.72
C ARG A 177 -10.88 3.14 -47.44
N LEU A 178 -10.31 4.11 -46.71
CA LEU A 178 -9.47 5.15 -47.22
C LEU A 178 -8.08 5.12 -46.57
N ALA A 179 -7.06 4.89 -47.37
CA ALA A 179 -5.66 4.91 -46.93
C ALA A 179 -5.09 6.36 -46.91
N GLY A 180 -4.03 6.56 -46.11
CA GLY A 180 -3.23 7.77 -46.11
C GLY A 180 -3.76 8.92 -45.25
N ALA A 181 -4.87 8.77 -44.55
CA ALA A 181 -5.28 9.72 -43.52
C ALA A 181 -4.27 9.68 -42.34
N GLU A 182 -3.92 10.88 -41.85
CA GLU A 182 -3.05 10.98 -40.66
C GLU A 182 -3.87 11.49 -39.47
N PHE A 183 -3.68 10.82 -38.31
CA PHE A 183 -4.36 11.16 -37.06
C PHE A 183 -3.35 11.52 -36.00
N LYS A 184 -3.62 12.61 -35.27
CA LYS A 184 -2.98 12.89 -33.99
C LYS A 184 -3.84 12.28 -32.89
N TRP A 185 -3.17 11.63 -31.93
CA TRP A 185 -3.82 11.13 -30.70
C TRP A 185 -3.16 11.74 -29.47
N ARG A 186 -3.92 11.84 -28.37
CA ARG A 186 -3.43 12.36 -27.09
C ARG A 186 -4.11 11.62 -25.94
N ASP A 187 -3.30 11.12 -24.99
CA ASP A 187 -3.75 10.64 -23.68
C ASP A 187 -4.12 11.86 -22.81
N THR A 188 -5.37 11.95 -22.39
CA THR A 188 -5.86 13.12 -21.61
C THR A 188 -5.36 13.12 -20.16
N VAL A 189 -4.80 11.99 -19.67
CA VAL A 189 -4.28 11.86 -18.30
C VAL A 189 -2.82 12.33 -18.23
N THR A 190 -1.97 11.80 -19.11
CA THR A 190 -0.53 12.08 -19.10
C THR A 190 -0.13 13.21 -20.04
N GLY A 191 -0.99 13.55 -20.99
CA GLY A 191 -0.66 14.48 -22.09
C GLY A 191 0.22 13.86 -23.18
N LYS A 192 0.59 12.57 -23.05
CA LYS A 192 1.35 11.86 -24.09
C LYS A 192 0.58 11.87 -25.40
N GLU A 193 1.25 12.20 -26.51
CA GLU A 193 0.65 12.30 -27.83
C GLU A 193 1.53 11.63 -28.89
N GLY A 194 0.94 11.38 -30.05
CA GLY A 194 1.63 10.82 -31.20
C GLY A 194 0.78 10.93 -32.46
N THR A 195 1.32 10.46 -33.57
CA THR A 195 0.63 10.41 -34.87
C THR A 195 0.59 8.97 -35.39
N VAL A 196 -0.42 8.68 -36.17
CA VAL A 196 -0.59 7.38 -36.84
C VAL A 196 -1.24 7.60 -38.22
N VAL A 197 -0.87 6.77 -39.18
CA VAL A 197 -1.35 6.87 -40.59
C VAL A 197 -2.22 5.65 -40.90
N ALA A 198 -3.34 5.89 -41.59
CA ALA A 198 -4.19 4.82 -42.10
C ALA A 198 -3.47 4.05 -43.24
N ASP A 199 -3.34 2.74 -43.05
CA ASP A 199 -2.73 1.82 -44.00
C ASP A 199 -3.58 1.62 -45.28
N LYS A 200 -3.13 0.72 -46.15
CA LYS A 200 -3.85 0.37 -47.39
C LYS A 200 -5.28 -0.16 -47.15
N ASN A 201 -5.55 -0.65 -45.96
CA ASN A 201 -6.88 -1.13 -45.53
C ASN A 201 -7.70 -0.04 -44.83
N GLY A 202 -7.22 1.22 -44.82
CA GLY A 202 -7.86 2.33 -44.13
C GLY A 202 -7.84 2.24 -42.61
N GLN A 203 -6.90 1.44 -42.02
CA GLN A 203 -6.76 1.27 -40.59
C GLN A 203 -5.51 1.97 -40.06
N ALA A 204 -5.67 2.83 -39.06
CA ALA A 204 -4.59 3.37 -38.27
C ALA A 204 -4.62 2.73 -36.87
N LEU A 205 -3.54 2.02 -36.52
CA LEU A 205 -3.43 1.25 -35.27
C LEU A 205 -2.50 1.95 -34.29
N ILE A 206 -2.98 2.19 -33.07
CA ILE A 206 -2.20 2.69 -31.95
C ILE A 206 -2.12 1.61 -30.90
N THR A 207 -0.90 1.20 -30.53
CA THR A 207 -0.63 0.12 -29.58
C THR A 207 -0.08 0.63 -28.26
N ASN A 208 -0.04 -0.23 -27.26
CA ASN A 208 0.54 0.05 -25.92
C ASN A 208 -0.12 1.26 -25.24
N LEU A 209 -1.44 1.34 -25.36
CA LEU A 209 -2.23 2.38 -24.73
C LEU A 209 -2.75 1.89 -23.36
N PRO A 210 -2.40 2.54 -22.25
CA PRO A 210 -2.99 2.21 -20.95
C PRO A 210 -4.52 2.20 -20.98
N VAL A 211 -5.14 1.14 -20.46
CA VAL A 211 -6.60 1.06 -20.33
C VAL A 211 -7.14 1.99 -19.24
N ASN A 212 -8.46 2.14 -19.15
CA ASN A 212 -9.15 3.06 -18.23
C ASN A 212 -8.83 4.53 -18.45
N ARG A 213 -8.46 4.90 -19.68
CA ARG A 213 -8.12 6.28 -20.08
C ARG A 213 -8.97 6.76 -21.24
N VAL A 214 -9.06 8.07 -21.34
CA VAL A 214 -9.69 8.77 -22.48
C VAL A 214 -8.59 9.24 -23.40
N TYR A 215 -8.76 8.94 -24.69
CA TYR A 215 -7.88 9.39 -25.77
C TYR A 215 -8.63 10.36 -26.66
N GLU A 216 -8.00 11.46 -27.00
CA GLU A 216 -8.45 12.43 -28.01
C GLU A 216 -7.81 12.09 -29.34
N ILE A 217 -8.62 11.97 -30.40
CA ILE A 217 -8.21 11.60 -31.75
C ILE A 217 -8.66 12.71 -32.72
N THR A 218 -7.74 13.27 -33.46
CA THR A 218 -8.04 14.31 -34.45
C THR A 218 -7.36 13.97 -35.78
N GLU A 219 -8.09 14.01 -36.89
CA GLU A 219 -7.50 13.90 -38.22
C GLU A 219 -6.72 15.18 -38.51
N ILE A 220 -5.44 15.05 -38.84
CA ILE A 220 -4.54 16.18 -39.17
C ILE A 220 -4.19 16.25 -40.63
N LYS A 221 -4.45 15.19 -41.42
CA LYS A 221 -4.31 15.14 -42.85
C LYS A 221 -5.34 14.18 -43.46
N ALA A 222 -6.13 14.68 -44.41
CA ALA A 222 -7.10 13.87 -45.12
C ALA A 222 -6.44 12.98 -46.21
N PRO A 223 -7.05 11.86 -46.62
CA PRO A 223 -6.67 11.12 -47.81
C PRO A 223 -6.75 12.00 -49.06
N ASN A 224 -5.97 11.68 -50.11
CA ASN A 224 -6.01 12.39 -51.38
C ASN A 224 -7.44 12.43 -51.95
N GLY A 225 -7.90 13.65 -52.35
CA GLY A 225 -9.23 13.87 -52.90
C GLY A 225 -10.34 14.01 -51.85
N TYR A 226 -9.99 14.05 -50.55
CA TYR A 226 -10.95 14.21 -49.46
C TYR A 226 -10.73 15.51 -48.67
N ILE A 227 -11.78 16.02 -48.07
CA ILE A 227 -11.74 17.22 -47.22
C ILE A 227 -11.37 16.79 -45.81
N LEU A 228 -10.45 17.56 -45.17
CA LEU A 228 -10.00 17.31 -43.81
C LEU A 228 -11.18 17.42 -42.82
N ASN A 229 -11.35 16.38 -41.98
CA ASN A 229 -12.24 16.40 -40.84
C ASN A 229 -11.43 16.73 -39.57
N ASN A 230 -11.36 17.99 -39.21
CA ASN A 230 -10.61 18.47 -38.05
C ASN A 230 -11.34 18.30 -36.70
N LYS A 231 -12.45 17.53 -36.68
CA LYS A 231 -13.18 17.23 -35.45
C LYS A 231 -12.36 16.32 -34.54
N THR A 232 -12.30 16.65 -33.25
CA THR A 232 -11.69 15.79 -32.23
C THR A 232 -12.71 14.81 -31.67
N TYR A 233 -12.36 13.54 -31.66
CA TYR A 233 -13.15 12.45 -31.09
C TYR A 233 -12.52 12.02 -29.77
N ARG A 234 -13.37 11.71 -28.77
CA ARG A 234 -12.94 11.19 -27.47
C ARG A 234 -13.31 9.72 -27.38
N VAL A 235 -12.32 8.87 -27.16
CA VAL A 235 -12.46 7.42 -27.08
C VAL A 235 -12.00 6.97 -25.70
N ILE A 236 -12.82 6.16 -25.03
CA ILE A 236 -12.47 5.53 -23.74
C ILE A 236 -11.95 4.13 -24.03
N LEU A 237 -10.69 3.88 -23.73
CA LEU A 237 -10.13 2.53 -23.77
C LEU A 237 -10.36 1.88 -22.40
N THR A 238 -11.36 1.00 -22.32
CA THR A 238 -11.73 0.33 -21.06
C THR A 238 -10.91 -0.95 -20.83
N THR A 239 -11.03 -1.55 -19.65
CA THR A 239 -10.37 -2.83 -19.31
C THR A 239 -10.77 -3.98 -20.22
N ASN A 240 -11.94 -3.90 -20.89
CA ASN A 240 -12.38 -4.91 -21.86
C ASN A 240 -11.44 -5.00 -23.08
N PHE A 241 -10.64 -3.98 -23.30
CA PHE A 241 -9.64 -3.89 -24.38
C PHE A 241 -8.21 -4.13 -23.90
N ALA A 242 -8.00 -4.51 -22.63
CA ALA A 242 -6.69 -4.97 -22.17
C ALA A 242 -6.25 -6.15 -23.04
N ASP A 243 -5.04 -6.08 -23.60
CA ASP A 243 -4.47 -7.05 -24.56
C ASP A 243 -5.30 -7.26 -25.82
N LYS A 244 -6.22 -6.34 -26.16
CA LYS A 244 -7.11 -6.39 -27.32
C LYS A 244 -7.09 -5.09 -28.13
N ILE A 245 -7.73 -5.11 -29.30
CA ILE A 245 -7.92 -3.93 -30.15
C ILE A 245 -9.32 -3.39 -29.96
N GLY A 246 -9.46 -2.10 -29.57
CA GLY A 246 -10.70 -1.34 -29.58
C GLY A 246 -10.92 -0.68 -30.97
N TYR A 247 -12.18 -0.55 -31.41
CA TYR A 247 -12.57 0.07 -32.68
C TYR A 247 -13.49 1.25 -32.43
#